data_96eda8eb52e0ac4fadb558d9fcf5bb7b
#
_entry.id   96eda8eb52e0ac4fadb558d9fcf5bb7b
#
_cell.length_a   1.000
_cell.length_b   1.000
_cell.length_c   1.000
_cell.angle_alpha   90.00
_cell.angle_beta   90.00
_cell.angle_gamma   90.00
#
_symmetry.space_group_name_H-M   'P 1'
#
loop_
_entity.id
_entity.type
_entity.pdbx_description
1 polymer ?
#
loop_
_entity_poly.entity_id
_entity_poly.type
_entity_poly.pdbx_seq_one_letter_code
_entity_poly.pdbx_strand_id
1 'polypeptide(L)'
;MKLKKGLAIMCAAAMGISAFTFGSGINEAEAATVVKENTATAKPTVTKAPKYVFMFIGDGMSYPQIQLTNYYLSAIKDTNNNDIVESKKNLTMMNFPVAGSAQTYDSSSFCPDSASTATSISTGNKTYSGTINMDETKSESYETIAEKLKDQLGYKVGIVSTVNLNHATPAAFYAHQPSRNNYYEIGQEMISSDFDYFAGGGLLKPDGADGKQKNLYETAKEAGYNVVLTKAEAEKINASSGKTIIIDETLADSDAMSYDMDLENGEWALKDYVKKGIEVLDNDNGFFMMVEGGKIDWACHANDA
;
A
#
# COMPACT_ATOMS: atom_id res chain seq x y z
N MET A 1 37.65 -3.13 25.98
CA MET A 1 36.48 -2.61 26.76
C MET A 1 36.11 -1.16 26.44
N LYS A 2 36.95 -0.40 25.69
CA LYS A 2 36.61 0.98 25.27
C LYS A 2 35.79 1.07 23.94
N LEU A 3 35.78 0.03 23.12
CA LEU A 3 35.09 0.03 21.83
C LEU A 3 33.54 -0.12 21.96
N LYS A 4 33.09 -0.83 23.01
CA LYS A 4 31.66 -1.03 23.23
C LYS A 4 30.86 0.24 23.65
N LYS A 5 31.56 1.17 24.33
CA LYS A 5 30.93 2.44 24.75
C LYS A 5 30.77 3.44 23.59
N GLY A 6 31.68 3.41 22.62
CA GLY A 6 31.62 4.29 21.45
C GLY A 6 30.46 3.87 20.49
N LEU A 7 30.20 2.57 20.36
CA LEU A 7 29.15 2.06 19.48
C LEU A 7 27.76 2.38 20.02
N ALA A 8 27.57 2.31 21.34
CA ALA A 8 26.29 2.65 21.95
C ALA A 8 25.90 4.14 21.77
N ILE A 9 26.90 5.03 21.80
CA ILE A 9 26.70 6.48 21.58
C ILE A 9 26.36 6.77 20.11
N MET A 10 26.98 6.06 19.16
CA MET A 10 26.67 6.22 17.73
C MET A 10 25.25 5.71 17.38
N CYS A 11 24.80 4.62 17.96
CA CYS A 11 23.45 4.11 17.73
C CYS A 11 22.37 5.05 18.31
N ALA A 12 22.62 5.68 19.45
CA ALA A 12 21.69 6.65 20.03
C ALA A 12 21.59 7.95 19.19
N ALA A 13 22.69 8.40 18.56
CA ALA A 13 22.69 9.55 17.67
C ALA A 13 21.98 9.26 16.34
N ALA A 14 22.04 8.02 15.83
CA ALA A 14 21.36 7.61 14.61
C ALA A 14 19.83 7.48 14.77
N MET A 15 19.34 7.30 16.00
CA MET A 15 17.91 7.18 16.28
C MET A 15 17.19 8.50 16.56
N GLY A 16 17.86 9.65 16.36
CA GLY A 16 17.21 10.97 16.47
C GLY A 16 16.70 11.30 17.87
N ILE A 17 17.19 10.62 18.90
CA ILE A 17 16.95 11.01 20.28
C ILE A 17 17.90 12.18 20.57
N SER A 18 17.41 13.40 20.42
CA SER A 18 18.09 14.57 20.93
C SER A 18 18.21 14.42 22.45
N ALA A 19 19.39 14.02 22.89
CA ALA A 19 19.72 14.02 24.29
C ALA A 19 19.74 15.46 24.77
N PHE A 20 18.68 15.91 25.40
CA PHE A 20 18.70 17.15 26.15
C PHE A 20 19.57 16.97 27.39
N THR A 21 20.62 17.77 27.40
CA THR A 21 21.48 18.13 28.54
C THR A 21 21.96 17.01 29.43
N PHE A 22 23.21 16.76 29.33
CA PHE A 22 23.99 16.02 30.30
C PHE A 22 24.02 16.73 31.67
N GLY A 23 23.06 16.38 32.50
CA GLY A 23 23.20 16.43 33.92
C GLY A 23 23.78 15.10 34.37
N SER A 24 24.95 15.13 35.03
CA SER A 24 25.57 13.96 35.58
C SER A 24 24.66 13.27 36.58
N GLY A 25 24.23 12.03 36.29
CA GLY A 25 23.64 11.17 37.30
C GLY A 25 22.29 10.49 37.06
N ILE A 26 21.88 10.24 35.84
CA ILE A 26 20.70 9.39 35.58
C ILE A 26 21.12 7.93 35.51
N ASN A 27 20.63 7.09 36.41
CA ASN A 27 20.81 5.64 36.39
C ASN A 27 20.02 5.00 35.27
N GLU A 28 20.52 3.93 34.63
CA GLU A 28 19.83 3.17 33.58
C GLU A 28 18.44 2.68 34.02
N ALA A 29 18.20 2.51 35.32
CA ALA A 29 16.91 2.14 35.87
C ALA A 29 15.84 3.26 35.78
N GLU A 30 16.24 4.55 35.87
CA GLU A 30 15.31 5.68 35.77
C GLU A 30 14.88 5.92 34.32
N ALA A 31 15.79 5.74 33.33
CA ALA A 31 15.45 5.85 31.92
C ALA A 31 14.44 4.78 31.48
N ALA A 32 14.54 3.56 32.02
CA ALA A 32 13.59 2.49 31.75
C ALA A 32 12.21 2.72 32.40
N THR A 33 12.15 3.45 33.50
CA THR A 33 10.90 3.77 34.19
C THR A 33 10.13 4.88 33.50
N VAL A 34 10.83 5.89 32.96
CA VAL A 34 10.20 7.00 32.21
C VAL A 34 9.54 6.51 30.90
N VAL A 35 10.12 5.50 30.24
CA VAL A 35 9.52 4.91 29.03
C VAL A 35 8.27 4.09 29.35
N LYS A 36 8.14 3.53 30.58
CA LYS A 36 6.98 2.73 30.97
C LYS A 36 5.77 3.55 31.40
N GLU A 37 5.95 4.77 31.89
CA GLU A 37 4.83 5.61 32.33
C GLU A 37 4.06 6.30 31.19
N ASN A 38 4.62 6.36 29.98
CA ASN A 38 3.95 7.02 28.84
C ASN A 38 3.09 6.08 27.97
N THR A 39 2.82 4.85 28.40
CA THR A 39 2.02 3.89 27.62
C THR A 39 0.57 3.73 28.09
N ALA A 40 0.09 4.57 28.99
CA ALA A 40 -1.33 4.60 29.37
C ALA A 40 -2.10 5.60 28.47
N THR A 41 -2.07 5.41 27.17
CA THR A 41 -3.08 6.00 26.31
C THR A 41 -4.38 5.24 26.54
N ALA A 42 -5.38 5.91 27.13
CA ALA A 42 -6.74 5.39 27.17
C ALA A 42 -7.11 4.93 25.75
N LYS A 43 -7.44 3.65 25.60
CA LYS A 43 -7.94 3.11 24.33
C LYS A 43 -9.11 3.98 23.92
N PRO A 44 -9.11 4.64 22.76
CA PRO A 44 -10.25 5.41 22.33
C PRO A 44 -11.46 4.47 22.30
N THR A 45 -12.52 4.82 22.98
CA THR A 45 -13.76 4.07 22.94
C THR A 45 -14.41 4.36 21.60
N VAL A 46 -14.10 3.56 20.58
CA VAL A 46 -14.77 3.65 19.28
C VAL A 46 -16.19 3.10 19.48
N THR A 47 -17.17 4.00 19.51
CA THR A 47 -18.58 3.66 19.71
C THR A 47 -19.26 3.17 18.44
N LYS A 48 -18.64 3.40 17.27
CA LYS A 48 -19.12 2.94 15.95
C LYS A 48 -17.94 2.83 14.98
N ALA A 49 -17.90 1.74 14.20
CA ALA A 49 -16.94 1.58 13.12
C ALA A 49 -17.17 2.66 12.03
N PRO A 50 -16.11 3.23 11.43
CA PRO A 50 -16.27 4.17 10.31
C PRO A 50 -16.92 3.46 9.12
N LYS A 51 -17.87 4.12 8.44
CA LYS A 51 -18.55 3.52 7.29
C LYS A 51 -17.61 3.33 6.09
N TYR A 52 -16.67 4.22 5.90
CA TYR A 52 -15.73 4.19 4.78
C TYR A 52 -14.31 4.25 5.29
N VAL A 53 -13.49 3.31 4.84
CA VAL A 53 -12.06 3.25 5.18
C VAL A 53 -11.24 3.23 3.91
N PHE A 54 -10.35 4.20 3.76
CA PHE A 54 -9.38 4.25 2.68
C PHE A 54 -7.98 4.09 3.25
N MET A 55 -7.18 3.22 2.63
CA MET A 55 -5.76 3.08 2.92
C MET A 55 -4.97 3.41 1.66
N PHE A 56 -4.23 4.51 1.68
CA PHE A 56 -3.34 4.91 0.58
C PHE A 56 -1.92 4.49 0.91
N ILE A 57 -1.29 3.78 -0.03
CA ILE A 57 0.09 3.31 0.07
C ILE A 57 0.89 3.89 -1.08
N GLY A 58 1.99 4.59 -0.77
CA GLY A 58 3.02 4.92 -1.75
C GLY A 58 4.18 3.96 -1.55
N ASP A 59 4.37 3.01 -2.46
CA ASP A 59 5.47 2.06 -2.39
C ASP A 59 6.80 2.78 -2.63
N GLY A 60 7.81 2.48 -1.82
CA GLY A 60 9.12 3.16 -1.87
C GLY A 60 9.08 4.66 -1.51
N MET A 61 7.91 5.21 -1.19
CA MET A 61 7.72 6.64 -0.94
C MET A 61 8.18 7.05 0.46
N SER A 62 8.98 8.11 0.51
CA SER A 62 9.44 8.74 1.75
C SER A 62 9.35 10.28 1.62
N TYR A 63 9.85 10.99 2.61
CA TYR A 63 9.85 12.46 2.60
C TYR A 63 10.54 13.08 1.37
N PRO A 64 11.65 12.56 0.82
CA PRO A 64 12.24 13.09 -0.40
C PRO A 64 11.28 13.10 -1.58
N GLN A 65 10.54 12.01 -1.85
CA GLN A 65 9.58 11.92 -2.95
C GLN A 65 8.41 12.92 -2.76
N ILE A 66 7.91 13.02 -1.52
CA ILE A 66 6.87 14.00 -1.17
C ILE A 66 7.35 15.42 -1.44
N GLN A 67 8.57 15.76 -1.01
CA GLN A 67 9.12 17.10 -1.17
C GLN A 67 9.42 17.43 -2.63
N LEU A 68 9.98 16.47 -3.37
CA LEU A 68 10.24 16.62 -4.80
C LEU A 68 8.94 16.89 -5.58
N THR A 69 7.89 16.13 -5.28
CA THR A 69 6.56 16.33 -5.88
C THR A 69 6.00 17.73 -5.56
N ASN A 70 6.16 18.20 -4.33
CA ASN A 70 5.74 19.55 -3.96
C ASN A 70 6.48 20.63 -4.75
N TYR A 71 7.80 20.47 -4.93
CA TYR A 71 8.61 21.41 -5.72
C TYR A 71 8.22 21.38 -7.19
N TYR A 72 8.07 20.18 -7.77
CA TYR A 72 7.63 20.02 -9.15
C TYR A 72 6.29 20.70 -9.39
N LEU A 73 5.27 20.40 -8.58
CA LEU A 73 3.94 20.99 -8.71
C LEU A 73 3.93 22.51 -8.49
N SER A 74 4.87 23.04 -7.72
CA SER A 74 5.02 24.48 -7.54
C SER A 74 5.68 25.12 -8.77
N ALA A 75 6.73 24.49 -9.31
CA ALA A 75 7.47 24.98 -10.47
C ALA A 75 6.61 25.01 -11.75
N ILE A 76 5.85 23.94 -12.05
CA ILE A 76 5.01 23.89 -13.27
C ILE A 76 3.82 24.87 -13.22
N LYS A 77 3.48 25.39 -12.03
CA LYS A 77 2.38 26.37 -11.85
C LYS A 77 2.88 27.80 -11.68
N ASP A 78 4.19 28.00 -11.64
CA ASP A 78 4.73 29.35 -11.55
C ASP A 78 4.67 30.06 -12.91
N THR A 79 3.62 30.84 -13.09
CA THR A 79 3.43 31.67 -14.29
C THR A 79 4.18 33.00 -14.24
N ASN A 80 4.78 33.34 -13.10
CA ASN A 80 5.41 34.63 -12.86
C ASN A 80 6.94 34.61 -13.05
N ASN A 81 7.49 33.43 -13.32
CA ASN A 81 8.94 33.21 -13.49
C ASN A 81 9.77 33.83 -12.36
N ASN A 82 9.28 33.70 -11.12
CA ASN A 82 9.99 34.12 -9.92
C ASN A 82 11.03 33.07 -9.58
N ASP A 83 12.28 33.48 -9.33
CA ASP A 83 13.35 32.59 -8.88
C ASP A 83 13.11 31.97 -7.49
N ILE A 84 11.98 32.28 -6.87
CA ILE A 84 11.58 31.78 -5.56
C ILE A 84 10.45 30.78 -5.75
N VAL A 85 10.74 29.50 -5.58
CA VAL A 85 9.75 28.45 -5.53
C VAL A 85 8.99 28.55 -4.20
N GLU A 86 7.88 29.25 -4.22
CA GLU A 86 6.95 29.23 -3.10
C GLU A 86 6.11 27.97 -3.21
N SER A 87 6.28 27.03 -2.28
CA SER A 87 5.39 25.90 -2.12
C SER A 87 4.01 26.39 -1.66
N LYS A 88 3.19 26.85 -2.60
CA LYS A 88 1.84 27.39 -2.32
C LYS A 88 0.80 26.31 -2.06
N LYS A 89 1.12 25.04 -2.32
CA LYS A 89 0.19 23.92 -2.11
C LYS A 89 0.93 22.69 -1.63
N ASN A 90 0.79 22.36 -0.38
CA ASN A 90 1.16 21.05 0.13
C ASN A 90 0.27 19.96 -0.48
N LEU A 91 0.81 18.76 -0.70
CA LEU A 91 0.03 17.59 -1.04
C LEU A 91 -1.06 17.37 0.04
N THR A 92 -2.23 16.92 -0.38
CA THR A 92 -3.38 16.72 0.52
C THR A 92 -3.03 15.84 1.72
N MET A 93 -2.22 14.80 1.51
CA MET A 93 -1.78 13.90 2.57
C MET A 93 -0.98 14.60 3.68
N MET A 94 -0.28 15.69 3.38
CA MET A 94 0.49 16.46 4.36
C MET A 94 -0.40 17.35 5.25
N ASN A 95 -1.68 17.47 4.92
CA ASN A 95 -2.66 18.24 5.68
C ASN A 95 -3.58 17.36 6.54
N PHE A 96 -3.31 16.07 6.66
CA PHE A 96 -4.06 15.22 7.56
C PHE A 96 -3.84 15.62 9.02
N PRO A 97 -4.87 15.54 9.86
CA PRO A 97 -4.82 16.06 11.24
C PRO A 97 -3.91 15.25 12.17
N VAL A 98 -3.51 14.05 11.74
CA VAL A 98 -2.66 13.16 12.52
C VAL A 98 -1.50 12.67 11.64
N ALA A 99 -0.30 12.70 12.19
CA ALA A 99 0.90 12.15 11.59
C ALA A 99 1.55 11.15 12.55
N GLY A 100 2.23 10.15 12.00
CA GLY A 100 2.96 9.15 12.76
C GLY A 100 4.16 8.65 11.97
N SER A 101 4.96 7.80 12.58
CA SER A 101 6.09 7.12 11.95
C SER A 101 6.10 5.65 12.33
N ALA A 102 6.65 4.82 11.46
CA ALA A 102 6.83 3.40 11.68
C ALA A 102 8.26 2.99 11.31
N GLN A 103 8.76 1.94 11.95
CA GLN A 103 10.00 1.29 11.55
C GLN A 103 9.69 0.23 10.50
N THR A 104 10.30 0.36 9.33
CA THR A 104 10.11 -0.51 8.18
C THR A 104 11.23 -1.53 8.07
N TYR A 105 11.27 -2.51 8.94
CA TYR A 105 12.15 -3.69 8.83
C TYR A 105 11.29 -4.94 8.78
N ASP A 106 11.80 -6.02 8.22
CA ASP A 106 11.17 -7.34 8.30
C ASP A 106 11.97 -8.32 9.17
N SER A 107 11.50 -9.54 9.32
CA SER A 107 12.15 -10.54 10.17
C SER A 107 13.50 -11.02 9.64
N SER A 108 13.86 -10.68 8.40
CA SER A 108 15.11 -11.11 7.74
C SER A 108 16.03 -9.96 7.34
N SER A 109 15.52 -8.72 7.27
CA SER A 109 16.26 -7.60 6.71
C SER A 109 15.90 -6.26 7.35
N PHE A 110 16.90 -5.37 7.48
CA PHE A 110 16.68 -3.95 7.79
C PHE A 110 16.18 -3.16 6.58
N CYS A 111 16.39 -3.69 5.37
CA CYS A 111 15.87 -3.14 4.12
C CYS A 111 14.82 -4.14 3.57
N PRO A 112 13.57 -4.06 4.04
CA PRO A 112 12.53 -5.00 3.69
C PRO A 112 12.05 -4.77 2.26
N ASP A 113 11.35 -5.77 1.71
CA ASP A 113 10.66 -5.64 0.43
C ASP A 113 9.18 -5.29 0.60
N SER A 114 8.49 -5.03 -0.52
CA SER A 114 7.07 -4.68 -0.53
C SER A 114 6.18 -5.79 0.04
N ALA A 115 6.54 -7.07 -0.13
CA ALA A 115 5.74 -8.19 0.37
C ALA A 115 5.69 -8.22 1.90
N SER A 116 6.86 -8.16 2.55
CA SER A 116 6.97 -8.21 4.01
C SER A 116 6.45 -6.94 4.68
N THR A 117 6.64 -5.76 4.06
CA THR A 117 6.10 -4.50 4.60
C THR A 117 4.59 -4.40 4.44
N ALA A 118 4.03 -4.78 3.29
CA ALA A 118 2.59 -4.81 3.10
C ALA A 118 1.92 -5.86 4.00
N THR A 119 2.55 -7.04 4.21
CA THR A 119 2.12 -8.00 5.23
C THR A 119 2.04 -7.37 6.61
N SER A 120 3.07 -6.58 7.00
CA SER A 120 3.06 -5.91 8.29
C SER A 120 1.93 -4.89 8.43
N ILE A 121 1.58 -4.19 7.35
CA ILE A 121 0.47 -3.23 7.31
C ILE A 121 -0.87 -3.94 7.38
N SER A 122 -1.06 -5.00 6.59
CA SER A 122 -2.35 -5.68 6.44
C SER A 122 -2.70 -6.60 7.60
N THR A 123 -1.70 -7.19 8.27
CA THR A 123 -1.91 -8.21 9.32
C THR A 123 -1.46 -7.77 10.71
N GLY A 124 -0.57 -6.78 10.81
CA GLY A 124 0.09 -6.39 12.06
C GLY A 124 1.26 -7.31 12.46
N ASN A 125 1.66 -8.26 11.61
CA ASN A 125 2.73 -9.22 11.88
C ASN A 125 3.94 -8.99 10.98
N LYS A 126 5.14 -9.29 11.46
CA LYS A 126 6.35 -9.35 10.67
C LYS A 126 6.50 -10.72 10.02
N THR A 127 7.14 -10.75 8.85
CA THR A 127 7.50 -11.97 8.12
C THR A 127 8.84 -11.78 7.41
N TYR A 128 9.31 -12.78 6.67
CA TYR A 128 10.54 -12.68 5.88
C TYR A 128 10.30 -11.95 4.56
N SER A 129 11.35 -11.30 4.04
CA SER A 129 11.35 -10.72 2.70
C SER A 129 10.80 -11.70 1.67
N GLY A 130 9.93 -11.20 0.80
CA GLY A 130 9.30 -11.97 -0.27
C GLY A 130 8.14 -12.86 0.16
N THR A 131 7.77 -12.90 1.44
CA THR A 131 6.65 -13.69 1.96
C THR A 131 5.40 -12.82 2.10
N ILE A 132 4.24 -13.35 1.73
CA ILE A 132 2.94 -12.66 1.80
C ILE A 132 2.05 -13.33 2.83
N ASN A 133 1.70 -12.61 3.89
CA ASN A 133 0.72 -12.98 4.93
C ASN A 133 0.91 -14.37 5.53
N MET A 134 2.15 -14.81 5.66
CA MET A 134 2.50 -16.06 6.34
C MET A 134 3.55 -15.79 7.42
N ASP A 135 3.62 -16.70 8.39
CA ASP A 135 4.64 -16.68 9.42
C ASP A 135 6.06 -16.90 8.84
N GLU A 136 7.07 -16.75 9.67
CA GLU A 136 8.47 -16.91 9.27
C GLU A 136 8.79 -18.35 8.83
N THR A 137 8.04 -19.33 9.29
CA THR A 137 8.18 -20.75 8.87
C THR A 137 7.41 -21.07 7.60
N LYS A 138 6.59 -20.14 7.11
CA LYS A 138 5.71 -20.28 5.92
C LYS A 138 4.71 -21.41 6.06
N SER A 139 4.29 -21.70 7.28
CA SER A 139 3.33 -22.76 7.60
C SER A 139 1.98 -22.25 8.08
N GLU A 140 1.95 -21.07 8.67
CA GLU A 140 0.73 -20.45 9.20
C GLU A 140 0.40 -19.16 8.45
N SER A 141 -0.85 -19.01 8.06
CA SER A 141 -1.35 -17.80 7.39
C SER A 141 -1.83 -16.76 8.41
N TYR A 142 -1.59 -15.49 8.10
CA TYR A 142 -2.08 -14.36 8.89
C TYR A 142 -3.32 -13.75 8.24
N GLU A 143 -4.44 -13.73 8.94
CA GLU A 143 -5.65 -13.06 8.48
C GLU A 143 -5.43 -11.55 8.33
N THR A 144 -5.80 -10.99 7.19
CA THR A 144 -5.62 -9.56 6.86
C THR A 144 -6.74 -8.70 7.45
N ILE A 145 -6.48 -7.39 7.56
CA ILE A 145 -7.51 -6.43 7.95
C ILE A 145 -8.67 -6.38 6.95
N ALA A 146 -8.39 -6.58 5.65
CA ALA A 146 -9.40 -6.58 4.60
C ALA A 146 -10.37 -7.78 4.75
N GLU A 147 -9.83 -8.98 5.00
CA GLU A 147 -10.62 -10.17 5.30
C GLU A 147 -11.46 -9.98 6.57
N LYS A 148 -10.84 -9.50 7.66
CA LYS A 148 -11.55 -9.22 8.93
C LYS A 148 -12.71 -8.25 8.75
N LEU A 149 -12.52 -7.18 8.00
CA LEU A 149 -13.57 -6.19 7.79
C LEU A 149 -14.72 -6.75 6.96
N LYS A 150 -14.40 -7.56 5.94
CA LYS A 150 -15.40 -8.26 5.15
C LYS A 150 -16.20 -9.24 6.00
N ASP A 151 -15.52 -10.13 6.73
CA ASP A 151 -16.15 -11.21 7.47
C ASP A 151 -16.90 -10.75 8.72
N GLN A 152 -16.32 -9.80 9.46
CA GLN A 152 -16.88 -9.39 10.75
C GLN A 152 -17.86 -8.22 10.65
N LEU A 153 -17.71 -7.34 9.67
CA LEU A 153 -18.54 -6.16 9.50
C LEU A 153 -19.39 -6.15 8.22
N GLY A 154 -19.18 -7.13 7.33
CA GLY A 154 -19.87 -7.20 6.05
C GLY A 154 -19.49 -6.03 5.12
N TYR A 155 -18.26 -5.50 5.28
CA TYR A 155 -17.78 -4.47 4.38
C TYR A 155 -17.55 -5.03 2.98
N LYS A 156 -17.83 -4.22 1.98
CA LYS A 156 -17.26 -4.45 0.66
C LYS A 156 -15.78 -4.11 0.68
N VAL A 157 -14.99 -4.82 -0.14
CA VAL A 157 -13.54 -4.61 -0.21
C VAL A 157 -13.12 -4.28 -1.64
N GLY A 158 -12.30 -3.24 -1.77
CA GLY A 158 -11.67 -2.84 -3.02
C GLY A 158 -10.17 -2.76 -2.92
N ILE A 159 -9.48 -3.20 -3.97
CA ILE A 159 -8.03 -3.14 -4.13
C ILE A 159 -7.72 -2.44 -5.44
N VAL A 160 -6.98 -1.35 -5.38
CA VAL A 160 -6.62 -0.54 -6.55
C VAL A 160 -5.12 -0.29 -6.54
N SER A 161 -4.44 -0.52 -7.67
CA SER A 161 -3.00 -0.30 -7.76
C SER A 161 -2.57 0.15 -9.15
N THR A 162 -1.53 0.97 -9.21
CA THR A 162 -0.87 1.32 -10.47
C THR A 162 0.03 0.21 -11.02
N VAL A 163 0.42 -0.77 -10.19
CA VAL A 163 1.12 -1.98 -10.60
C VAL A 163 0.15 -3.14 -10.78
N ASN A 164 0.67 -4.31 -11.12
CA ASN A 164 -0.16 -5.49 -11.33
C ASN A 164 -0.97 -5.85 -10.09
N LEU A 165 -2.22 -6.25 -10.29
CA LEU A 165 -3.13 -6.58 -9.17
C LEU A 165 -2.66 -7.78 -8.34
N ASN A 166 -1.87 -8.68 -8.92
CA ASN A 166 -1.21 -9.80 -8.22
C ASN A 166 0.27 -9.51 -7.87
N HIS A 167 0.70 -8.25 -7.85
CA HIS A 167 1.97 -7.84 -7.27
C HIS A 167 1.93 -7.90 -5.74
N ALA A 168 3.08 -7.79 -5.10
CA ALA A 168 3.24 -8.06 -3.66
C ALA A 168 2.35 -7.20 -2.75
N THR A 169 2.29 -5.89 -2.99
CA THR A 169 1.53 -4.97 -2.12
C THR A 169 0.02 -5.19 -2.18
N PRO A 170 -0.64 -5.22 -3.36
CA PRO A 170 -2.05 -5.55 -3.40
C PRO A 170 -2.32 -6.98 -2.92
N ALA A 171 -1.46 -7.96 -3.25
CA ALA A 171 -1.58 -9.34 -2.81
C ALA A 171 -1.61 -9.48 -1.29
N ALA A 172 -0.88 -8.66 -0.55
CA ALA A 172 -0.84 -8.70 0.91
C ALA A 172 -2.17 -8.33 1.59
N PHE A 173 -3.21 -8.00 0.85
CA PHE A 173 -4.54 -7.77 1.41
C PHE A 173 -5.51 -8.94 1.21
N TYR A 174 -5.13 -9.95 0.38
CA TYR A 174 -6.03 -11.07 0.03
C TYR A 174 -5.33 -12.43 -0.16
N ALA A 175 -3.99 -12.47 -0.27
CA ALA A 175 -3.27 -13.70 -0.59
C ALA A 175 -2.33 -14.13 0.54
N HIS A 176 -2.03 -15.43 0.60
CA HIS A 176 -1.21 -16.08 1.63
C HIS A 176 -0.20 -17.00 0.95
N GLN A 177 0.92 -16.41 0.49
CA GLN A 177 1.90 -17.14 -0.31
C GLN A 177 3.31 -17.12 0.28
N PRO A 178 4.02 -18.25 0.26
CA PRO A 178 5.40 -18.32 0.72
C PRO A 178 6.38 -17.51 -0.14
N SER A 179 5.93 -17.03 -1.30
CA SER A 179 6.72 -16.22 -2.22
C SER A 179 5.85 -15.26 -3.01
N ARG A 180 6.26 -13.98 -3.06
CA ARG A 180 5.65 -12.95 -3.90
C ARG A 180 5.73 -13.25 -5.41
N ASN A 181 6.58 -14.20 -5.81
CA ASN A 181 6.75 -14.60 -7.20
C ASN A 181 5.75 -15.68 -7.65
N ASN A 182 4.91 -16.17 -6.76
CA ASN A 182 3.83 -17.12 -7.06
C ASN A 182 2.63 -16.38 -7.69
N TYR A 183 2.89 -15.66 -8.78
CA TYR A 183 1.92 -14.73 -9.37
C TYR A 183 0.60 -15.40 -9.77
N TYR A 184 0.67 -16.63 -10.29
CA TYR A 184 -0.53 -17.36 -10.70
C TYR A 184 -1.38 -17.74 -9.48
N GLU A 185 -0.75 -18.31 -8.46
CA GLU A 185 -1.39 -18.71 -7.20
C GLU A 185 -1.98 -17.48 -6.47
N ILE A 186 -1.24 -16.37 -6.43
CA ILE A 186 -1.74 -15.09 -5.92
C ILE A 186 -2.99 -14.65 -6.69
N GLY A 187 -2.98 -14.77 -8.02
CA GLY A 187 -4.15 -14.44 -8.85
C GLY A 187 -5.34 -15.36 -8.60
N GLN A 188 -5.10 -16.64 -8.29
CA GLN A 188 -6.16 -17.55 -7.87
C GLN A 188 -6.75 -17.14 -6.51
N GLU A 189 -5.92 -16.75 -5.56
CA GLU A 189 -6.38 -16.26 -4.26
C GLU A 189 -7.10 -14.91 -4.38
N MET A 190 -6.68 -14.02 -5.30
CA MET A 190 -7.43 -12.81 -5.64
C MET A 190 -8.88 -13.12 -6.02
N ILE A 191 -9.06 -14.10 -6.88
CA ILE A 191 -10.40 -14.52 -7.35
C ILE A 191 -11.20 -15.17 -6.22
N SER A 192 -10.56 -16.02 -5.40
CA SER A 192 -11.22 -16.74 -4.31
C SER A 192 -11.46 -15.87 -3.06
N SER A 193 -10.82 -14.71 -2.92
CA SER A 193 -11.07 -13.76 -1.83
C SER A 193 -12.50 -13.25 -1.77
N ASP A 194 -13.20 -13.35 -2.88
CA ASP A 194 -14.55 -12.82 -3.04
C ASP A 194 -14.67 -11.31 -2.76
N PHE A 195 -13.57 -10.57 -2.90
CA PHE A 195 -13.59 -9.11 -2.76
C PHE A 195 -14.37 -8.48 -3.92
N ASP A 196 -14.88 -7.29 -3.69
CA ASP A 196 -15.92 -6.71 -4.52
C ASP A 196 -15.38 -5.91 -5.71
N TYR A 197 -14.15 -5.37 -5.58
CA TYR A 197 -13.57 -4.50 -6.60
C TYR A 197 -12.06 -4.63 -6.68
N PHE A 198 -11.54 -4.88 -7.88
CA PHE A 198 -10.12 -4.80 -8.20
C PHE A 198 -9.95 -3.90 -9.41
N ALA A 199 -8.95 -2.99 -9.40
CA ALA A 199 -8.73 -2.14 -10.56
C ALA A 199 -7.30 -1.61 -10.67
N GLY A 200 -6.85 -1.40 -11.90
CA GLY A 200 -5.56 -0.81 -12.23
C GLY A 200 -4.76 -1.62 -13.23
N GLY A 201 -3.52 -2.00 -12.88
CA GLY A 201 -2.67 -2.78 -13.75
C GLY A 201 -3.19 -4.20 -14.03
N GLY A 202 -2.57 -4.89 -14.97
CA GLY A 202 -2.93 -6.24 -15.37
C GLY A 202 -2.55 -7.31 -14.36
N LEU A 203 -2.56 -8.57 -14.80
CA LEU A 203 -2.10 -9.71 -14.02
C LEU A 203 -0.79 -10.26 -14.61
N LEU A 204 0.22 -10.43 -13.77
CA LEU A 204 1.44 -11.13 -14.15
C LEU A 204 1.15 -12.62 -14.29
N LYS A 205 1.67 -13.22 -15.37
CA LYS A 205 1.56 -14.65 -15.68
C LYS A 205 0.12 -15.20 -15.55
N PRO A 206 -0.86 -14.60 -16.22
CA PRO A 206 -2.26 -15.00 -16.07
C PRO A 206 -2.54 -16.44 -16.55
N ASP A 207 -1.66 -17.02 -17.38
CA ASP A 207 -1.73 -18.40 -17.87
C ASP A 207 -0.71 -19.32 -17.15
N GLY A 208 -0.23 -18.93 -15.98
CA GLY A 208 0.80 -19.62 -15.23
C GLY A 208 2.22 -19.36 -15.71
N ALA A 209 3.20 -19.91 -14.99
CA ALA A 209 4.61 -19.67 -15.24
C ALA A 209 5.09 -20.15 -16.62
N ASP A 210 4.50 -21.22 -17.14
CA ASP A 210 4.81 -21.85 -18.43
C ASP A 210 3.75 -21.58 -19.52
N GLY A 211 2.76 -20.74 -19.22
CA GLY A 211 1.68 -20.37 -20.15
C GLY A 211 0.69 -21.48 -20.47
N LYS A 212 0.59 -22.52 -19.61
CA LYS A 212 -0.25 -23.70 -19.86
C LYS A 212 -1.40 -23.87 -18.88
N GLN A 213 -1.51 -22.99 -17.89
CA GLN A 213 -2.60 -23.03 -16.94
C GLN A 213 -3.81 -22.26 -17.51
N LYS A 214 -4.98 -22.49 -16.90
CA LYS A 214 -6.18 -21.78 -17.28
C LYS A 214 -6.01 -20.29 -17.02
N ASN A 215 -6.40 -19.46 -17.99
CA ASN A 215 -6.27 -18.02 -17.88
C ASN A 215 -7.05 -17.46 -16.68
N LEU A 216 -6.40 -16.64 -15.87
CA LEU A 216 -6.99 -16.07 -14.65
C LEU A 216 -8.18 -15.16 -14.94
N TYR A 217 -8.19 -14.42 -16.05
CA TYR A 217 -9.34 -13.59 -16.42
C TYR A 217 -10.56 -14.44 -16.77
N GLU A 218 -10.38 -15.60 -17.40
CA GLU A 218 -11.46 -16.57 -17.64
C GLU A 218 -11.96 -17.18 -16.34
N THR A 219 -11.02 -17.53 -15.44
CA THR A 219 -11.37 -18.06 -14.11
C THR A 219 -12.16 -17.04 -13.30
N ALA A 220 -11.77 -15.76 -13.36
CA ALA A 220 -12.51 -14.68 -12.69
C ALA A 220 -13.93 -14.51 -13.23
N LYS A 221 -14.12 -14.59 -14.56
CA LYS A 221 -15.46 -14.54 -15.18
C LYS A 221 -16.34 -15.71 -14.71
N GLU A 222 -15.79 -16.91 -14.64
CA GLU A 222 -16.51 -18.09 -14.13
C GLU A 222 -16.86 -17.97 -12.63
N ALA A 223 -16.01 -17.28 -11.85
CA ALA A 223 -16.27 -16.95 -10.45
C ALA A 223 -17.27 -15.79 -10.25
N GLY A 224 -17.83 -15.26 -11.35
CA GLY A 224 -18.86 -14.24 -11.32
C GLY A 224 -18.36 -12.80 -11.28
N TYR A 225 -17.09 -12.56 -11.59
CA TYR A 225 -16.58 -11.19 -11.76
C TYR A 225 -16.92 -10.63 -13.15
N ASN A 226 -17.30 -9.37 -13.19
CA ASN A 226 -17.25 -8.57 -14.42
C ASN A 226 -15.79 -8.22 -14.69
N VAL A 227 -15.18 -8.87 -15.66
CA VAL A 227 -13.81 -8.56 -16.10
C VAL A 227 -13.87 -7.57 -17.25
N VAL A 228 -13.39 -6.39 -17.03
CA VAL A 228 -13.48 -5.21 -17.91
C VAL A 228 -12.07 -4.82 -18.32
N LEU A 229 -11.83 -4.74 -19.61
CA LEU A 229 -10.51 -4.50 -20.21
C LEU A 229 -10.48 -3.22 -21.08
N THR A 230 -11.60 -2.49 -21.14
CA THR A 230 -11.67 -1.25 -21.91
C THR A 230 -12.33 -0.15 -21.08
N LYS A 231 -11.88 1.08 -21.32
CA LYS A 231 -12.46 2.27 -20.69
C LYS A 231 -13.95 2.40 -20.95
N ALA A 232 -14.38 2.14 -22.19
CA ALA A 232 -15.78 2.24 -22.58
C ALA A 232 -16.71 1.26 -21.85
N GLU A 233 -16.20 0.10 -21.45
CA GLU A 233 -16.90 -0.85 -20.58
C GLU A 233 -16.85 -0.40 -19.12
N ALA A 234 -15.68 0.07 -18.65
CA ALA A 234 -15.49 0.56 -17.29
C ALA A 234 -16.41 1.74 -16.96
N GLU A 235 -16.66 2.62 -17.91
CA GLU A 235 -17.61 3.73 -17.75
C GLU A 235 -19.05 3.27 -17.44
N LYS A 236 -19.43 2.08 -17.89
CA LYS A 236 -20.78 1.49 -17.65
C LYS A 236 -20.91 0.82 -16.29
N ILE A 237 -19.81 0.49 -15.65
CA ILE A 237 -19.80 -0.13 -14.32
C ILE A 237 -20.37 0.84 -13.28
N ASN A 238 -21.19 0.31 -12.37
CA ASN A 238 -21.87 1.07 -11.33
C ASN A 238 -22.20 0.19 -10.12
N ALA A 239 -22.87 0.72 -9.12
CA ALA A 239 -23.23 0.02 -7.87
C ALA A 239 -24.00 -1.30 -8.05
N SER A 240 -24.71 -1.48 -9.15
CA SER A 240 -25.48 -2.71 -9.45
C SER A 240 -24.69 -3.76 -10.24
N SER A 241 -23.47 -3.45 -10.65
CA SER A 241 -22.66 -4.35 -11.49
C SER A 241 -22.15 -5.59 -10.75
N GLY A 242 -22.14 -5.58 -9.42
CA GLY A 242 -21.58 -6.68 -8.62
C GLY A 242 -20.05 -6.69 -8.61
N LYS A 243 -19.47 -7.85 -8.35
CA LYS A 243 -18.01 -8.00 -8.27
C LYS A 243 -17.35 -7.65 -9.60
N THR A 244 -16.33 -6.82 -9.57
CA THR A 244 -15.74 -6.24 -10.78
C THR A 244 -14.23 -6.20 -10.72
N ILE A 245 -13.58 -6.56 -11.82
CA ILE A 245 -12.14 -6.40 -12.07
C ILE A 245 -12.01 -5.48 -13.29
N ILE A 246 -11.38 -4.32 -13.12
CA ILE A 246 -11.10 -3.39 -14.22
C ILE A 246 -9.61 -3.33 -14.44
N ILE A 247 -9.15 -3.75 -15.61
CA ILE A 247 -7.77 -3.63 -16.04
C ILE A 247 -7.65 -2.40 -16.94
N ASP A 248 -6.60 -1.62 -16.75
CA ASP A 248 -6.31 -0.47 -17.59
C ASP A 248 -6.21 -0.90 -19.06
N GLU A 249 -6.84 -0.15 -19.95
CA GLU A 249 -6.83 -0.42 -21.39
C GLU A 249 -5.45 -0.22 -22.00
N THR A 250 -4.67 0.75 -21.46
CA THR A 250 -3.33 1.08 -21.91
C THR A 250 -2.30 0.66 -20.85
N LEU A 251 -1.85 -0.59 -20.94
CA LEU A 251 -0.80 -1.09 -20.09
C LEU A 251 0.59 -0.72 -20.61
N ALA A 252 1.44 -0.26 -19.71
CA ALA A 252 2.85 0.03 -19.95
C ALA A 252 3.76 -1.16 -19.61
N ASP A 253 4.99 -0.88 -19.19
CA ASP A 253 6.00 -1.87 -18.82
C ASP A 253 5.45 -2.90 -17.80
N SER A 254 5.71 -4.17 -18.06
CA SER A 254 5.31 -5.30 -17.21
C SER A 254 3.81 -5.36 -16.91
N ASP A 255 2.97 -4.96 -17.84
CA ASP A 255 1.51 -4.93 -17.69
C ASP A 255 1.01 -4.06 -16.51
N ALA A 256 1.76 -3.04 -16.11
CA ALA A 256 1.35 -2.02 -15.15
C ALA A 256 0.69 -0.82 -15.85
N MET A 257 0.02 0.04 -15.10
CA MET A 257 -0.49 1.32 -15.63
C MET A 257 0.66 2.23 -16.08
N SER A 258 0.39 3.15 -16.99
CA SER A 258 1.32 4.25 -17.32
C SER A 258 1.62 5.13 -16.10
N TYR A 259 2.75 5.83 -16.09
CA TYR A 259 2.98 6.91 -15.13
C TYR A 259 1.98 8.05 -15.36
N ASP A 260 1.57 8.75 -14.30
CA ASP A 260 0.58 9.84 -14.41
C ASP A 260 1.05 10.98 -15.34
N MET A 261 2.36 11.17 -15.46
CA MET A 261 2.97 12.17 -16.35
C MET A 261 2.97 11.76 -17.82
N ASP A 262 2.86 10.46 -18.11
CA ASP A 262 2.89 9.89 -19.47
C ASP A 262 1.50 9.57 -20.00
N LEU A 263 0.45 9.82 -19.22
CA LEU A 263 -0.93 9.58 -19.62
C LEU A 263 -1.31 10.44 -20.85
N GLU A 264 -1.85 9.80 -21.87
CA GLU A 264 -2.42 10.49 -23.01
C GLU A 264 -3.83 11.05 -22.71
N ASN A 265 -4.29 11.96 -23.58
CA ASN A 265 -5.61 12.54 -23.44
C ASN A 265 -6.71 11.47 -23.46
N GLY A 266 -7.43 11.37 -22.37
CA GLY A 266 -8.56 10.48 -22.23
C GLY A 266 -8.24 9.15 -21.53
N GLU A 267 -6.98 8.84 -21.23
CA GLU A 267 -6.63 7.71 -20.38
C GLU A 267 -7.05 7.94 -18.91
N TRP A 268 -7.35 6.86 -18.22
CA TRP A 268 -7.68 6.92 -16.81
C TRP A 268 -6.42 6.93 -15.95
N ALA A 269 -6.37 7.85 -15.00
CA ALA A 269 -5.40 7.84 -13.92
C ALA A 269 -5.90 7.00 -12.74
N LEU A 270 -5.01 6.71 -11.79
CA LEU A 270 -5.35 6.01 -10.54
C LEU A 270 -6.61 6.58 -9.86
N LYS A 271 -6.77 7.91 -9.85
CA LYS A 271 -7.93 8.59 -9.27
C LYS A 271 -9.27 8.19 -9.90
N ASP A 272 -9.28 7.84 -11.18
CA ASP A 272 -10.50 7.48 -11.92
C ASP A 272 -10.95 6.06 -11.53
N TYR A 273 -10.01 5.14 -11.35
CA TYR A 273 -10.27 3.81 -10.79
C TYR A 273 -10.76 3.88 -9.35
N VAL A 274 -10.17 4.75 -8.52
CA VAL A 274 -10.65 4.99 -7.15
C VAL A 274 -12.09 5.53 -7.15
N LYS A 275 -12.39 6.48 -8.02
CA LYS A 275 -13.73 7.06 -8.17
C LYS A 275 -14.76 6.01 -8.57
N LYS A 276 -14.40 5.16 -9.54
CA LYS A 276 -15.23 4.03 -9.97
C LYS A 276 -15.42 3.01 -8.85
N GLY A 277 -14.36 2.72 -8.09
CA GLY A 277 -14.44 1.85 -6.92
C GLY A 277 -15.39 2.36 -5.84
N ILE A 278 -15.42 3.66 -5.58
CA ILE A 278 -16.39 4.26 -4.65
C ILE A 278 -17.81 4.00 -5.13
N GLU A 279 -18.09 4.15 -6.43
CA GLU A 279 -19.43 3.88 -7.00
C GLU A 279 -19.85 2.41 -6.83
N VAL A 280 -18.94 1.46 -7.01
CA VAL A 280 -19.20 0.02 -6.91
C VAL A 280 -19.35 -0.43 -5.45
N LEU A 281 -18.53 0.13 -4.57
CA LEU A 281 -18.42 -0.32 -3.19
C LEU A 281 -19.43 0.34 -2.25
N ASP A 282 -19.99 1.50 -2.60
CA ASP A 282 -20.94 2.20 -1.72
C ASP A 282 -22.14 1.32 -1.41
N ASN A 283 -22.41 1.16 -0.11
CA ASN A 283 -23.48 0.32 0.41
C ASN A 283 -23.79 0.72 1.87
N ASP A 284 -24.83 0.12 2.46
CA ASP A 284 -25.27 0.46 3.81
C ASP A 284 -24.27 0.06 4.91
N ASN A 285 -23.56 -1.06 4.76
CA ASN A 285 -22.59 -1.53 5.73
C ASN A 285 -21.29 -0.72 5.69
N GLY A 286 -20.90 -0.25 4.51
CA GLY A 286 -19.66 0.46 4.26
C GLY A 286 -18.62 -0.37 3.51
N PHE A 287 -17.43 0.21 3.31
CA PHE A 287 -16.36 -0.46 2.58
C PHE A 287 -14.98 -0.12 3.11
N PHE A 288 -14.04 -1.01 2.80
CA PHE A 288 -12.59 -0.78 2.86
C PHE A 288 -12.03 -0.71 1.44
N MET A 289 -11.19 0.26 1.15
CA MET A 289 -10.47 0.37 -0.12
C MET A 289 -8.98 0.61 0.13
N MET A 290 -8.14 -0.30 -0.35
CA MET A 290 -6.70 -0.08 -0.46
C MET A 290 -6.40 0.52 -1.82
N VAL A 291 -5.57 1.56 -1.85
CA VAL A 291 -5.13 2.28 -3.05
C VAL A 291 -3.62 2.42 -3.03
N GLU A 292 -2.96 1.92 -4.06
CA GLU A 292 -1.51 1.92 -4.14
C GLU A 292 -0.99 2.72 -5.33
N GLY A 293 -0.02 3.60 -5.04
CA GLY A 293 0.90 4.17 -6.02
C GLY A 293 2.17 3.32 -6.09
N GLY A 294 2.09 2.13 -6.69
CA GLY A 294 3.20 1.17 -6.72
C GLY A 294 4.33 1.59 -7.66
N LYS A 295 4.02 2.35 -8.71
CA LYS A 295 5.03 2.85 -9.65
C LYS A 295 5.95 3.93 -9.08
N ILE A 296 5.67 4.47 -7.90
CA ILE A 296 6.59 5.36 -7.17
C ILE A 296 7.88 4.60 -6.85
N ASP A 297 7.76 3.34 -6.37
CA ASP A 297 8.89 2.47 -6.10
C ASP A 297 9.72 2.17 -7.38
N TRP A 298 9.05 1.90 -8.49
CA TRP A 298 9.72 1.62 -9.76
C TRP A 298 10.53 2.81 -10.27
N ALA A 299 9.98 4.02 -10.17
CA ALA A 299 10.72 5.24 -10.48
C ALA A 299 11.94 5.41 -9.56
N CYS A 300 11.79 5.13 -8.26
CA CYS A 300 12.91 5.16 -7.31
C CYS A 300 14.00 4.14 -7.67
N HIS A 301 13.63 2.91 -8.04
CA HIS A 301 14.59 1.90 -8.51
C HIS A 301 15.30 2.31 -9.79
N ALA A 302 14.61 2.98 -10.70
CA ALA A 302 15.19 3.52 -11.93
C ALA A 302 16.04 4.77 -11.69
N ASN A 303 16.03 5.36 -10.49
CA ASN A 303 16.60 6.68 -10.19
C ASN A 303 16.01 7.77 -11.09
N ASP A 304 14.75 7.64 -11.43
CA ASP A 304 13.96 8.58 -12.21
C ASP A 304 13.21 9.53 -11.26
N ALA A 305 13.35 10.85 -11.49
CA ALA A 305 12.86 11.88 -10.57
C ALA A 305 11.89 12.85 -11.23
#